data_639aadb0ca9ee9d75108f51d7455be49
#
_entry.id   639aadb0ca9ee9d75108f51d7455be49
#
_cell.length_a   1.000
_cell.length_b   1.000
_cell.length_c   1.000
_cell.angle_alpha   90.00
_cell.angle_beta   90.00
_cell.angle_gamma   90.00
#
_symmetry.space_group_name_H-M   'P 1'
#
loop_
_entity.id
_entity.type
_entity.pdbx_description
1 polymer ?
#
loop_
_entity_poly.entity_id
_entity_poly.type
_entity_poly.pdbx_seq_one_letter_code
_entity_poly.pdbx_strand_id
1 'polypeptide(L)'
;PRYVSLEAAAALAARLPVHVKSVGVFVDADDALLAAAATFVDVLQLHGSETPARIAEVRRHGREVWRATGVATRADIAAAVEASQGAAHRLLLDAKAPSGAPLSGGNGLRFDWQLLGNFNPGMAWGLAGGIDAGNVGAAIAATAAPLVDVSSGVEDAPGVKSVEKI
;
A
#
# COMPACT_ATOMS: atom_id res chain seq x y z
N PRO A 1 -0.80 -14.49 8.61
CA PRO A 1 0.48 -15.05 8.12
C PRO A 1 1.53 -13.99 7.83
N ARG A 2 1.13 -12.70 7.55
CA ARG A 2 2.04 -11.57 7.28
C ARG A 2 2.20 -10.60 8.46
N TYR A 3 1.68 -10.97 9.62
CA TYR A 3 1.84 -10.17 10.84
C TYR A 3 3.30 -10.21 11.32
N VAL A 4 3.82 -9.04 11.68
CA VAL A 4 5.16 -8.84 12.26
C VAL A 4 4.98 -8.08 13.58
N SER A 5 5.60 -8.54 14.67
CA SER A 5 5.57 -7.80 15.94
C SER A 5 6.32 -6.47 15.81
N LEU A 6 5.99 -5.48 16.66
CA LEU A 6 6.69 -4.19 16.67
C LEU A 6 8.21 -4.36 16.89
N GLU A 7 8.60 -5.27 17.77
CA GLU A 7 10.01 -5.57 18.05
C GLU A 7 10.73 -6.11 16.80
N ALA A 8 10.15 -7.12 16.13
CA ALA A 8 10.71 -7.68 14.92
C ALA A 8 10.73 -6.65 13.77
N ALA A 9 9.68 -5.83 13.64
CA ALA A 9 9.61 -4.77 12.65
C ALA A 9 10.69 -3.70 12.88
N ALA A 10 10.91 -3.28 14.11
CA ALA A 10 11.97 -2.34 14.47
C ALA A 10 13.37 -2.92 14.17
N ALA A 11 13.61 -4.19 14.49
CA ALA A 11 14.87 -4.87 14.18
C ALA A 11 15.13 -4.98 12.67
N LEU A 12 14.08 -5.18 11.85
CA LEU A 12 14.17 -5.19 10.39
C LEU A 12 14.44 -3.79 9.85
N ALA A 13 13.71 -2.78 10.32
CA ALA A 13 13.88 -1.39 9.89
C ALA A 13 15.29 -0.87 10.15
N ALA A 14 15.88 -1.21 11.32
CA ALA A 14 17.24 -0.81 11.69
C ALA A 14 18.34 -1.39 10.76
N ARG A 15 18.03 -2.39 9.95
CA ARG A 15 18.97 -3.03 9.01
C ARG A 15 18.88 -2.48 7.60
N LEU A 16 17.90 -1.63 7.31
CA LEU A 16 17.72 -1.07 5.98
C LEU A 16 18.84 -0.07 5.66
N PRO A 17 19.34 -0.06 4.42
CA PRO A 17 20.21 1.01 3.95
C PRO A 17 19.50 2.37 4.02
N VAL A 18 20.24 3.44 4.28
CA VAL A 18 19.71 4.81 4.48
C VAL A 18 18.84 5.34 3.32
N HIS A 19 19.04 4.82 2.12
CA HIS A 19 18.26 5.21 0.92
C HIS A 19 16.99 4.37 0.73
N VAL A 20 16.73 3.37 1.57
CA VAL A 20 15.55 2.51 1.51
C VAL A 20 14.60 2.88 2.64
N LYS A 21 13.38 3.29 2.29
CA LYS A 21 12.36 3.63 3.28
C LYS A 21 11.68 2.35 3.81
N SER A 22 11.48 2.32 5.12
CA SER A 22 10.64 1.33 5.78
C SER A 22 9.17 1.74 5.71
N VAL A 23 8.30 0.79 5.33
CA VAL A 23 6.85 1.01 5.24
C VAL A 23 6.13 0.03 6.16
N GLY A 24 5.45 0.53 7.18
CA GLY A 24 4.54 -0.26 8.01
C GLY A 24 3.14 -0.25 7.42
N VAL A 25 2.55 -1.44 7.24
CA VAL A 25 1.17 -1.59 6.71
C VAL A 25 0.21 -1.88 7.85
N PHE A 26 -0.85 -1.09 7.95
CA PHE A 26 -1.82 -1.12 9.03
C PHE A 26 -3.25 -1.21 8.49
N VAL A 27 -4.10 -1.93 9.22
CA VAL A 27 -5.53 -2.06 8.95
C VAL A 27 -6.27 -1.64 10.22
N ASP A 28 -6.98 -0.52 10.17
CA ASP A 28 -7.80 0.04 11.26
C ASP A 28 -7.05 0.08 12.62
N ALA A 29 -5.76 0.41 12.59
CA ALA A 29 -4.89 0.46 13.76
C ALA A 29 -5.25 1.59 14.71
N ASP A 30 -5.09 1.33 16.01
CA ASP A 30 -5.23 2.34 17.06
C ASP A 30 -4.03 3.29 17.13
N ASP A 31 -4.19 4.37 17.88
CA ASP A 31 -3.15 5.39 18.04
C ASP A 31 -1.90 4.88 18.74
N ALA A 32 -2.04 3.94 19.67
CA ALA A 32 -0.90 3.41 20.42
C ALA A 32 0.02 2.60 19.51
N LEU A 33 -0.56 1.77 18.63
CA LEU A 33 0.17 0.99 17.65
C LEU A 33 0.85 1.89 16.61
N LEU A 34 0.14 2.90 16.08
CA LEU A 34 0.68 3.84 15.10
C LEU A 34 1.80 4.70 15.70
N ALA A 35 1.63 5.19 16.94
CA ALA A 35 2.65 5.96 17.63
C ALA A 35 3.93 5.13 17.88
N ALA A 36 3.78 3.88 18.32
CA ALA A 36 4.91 2.98 18.53
C ALA A 36 5.65 2.69 17.22
N ALA A 37 4.92 2.36 16.14
CA ALA A 37 5.52 2.10 14.83
C ALA A 37 6.21 3.34 14.24
N ALA A 38 5.65 4.54 14.43
CA ALA A 38 6.21 5.79 13.93
C ALA A 38 7.60 6.11 14.51
N THR A 39 8.03 5.43 15.57
CA THR A 39 9.38 5.60 16.12
C THR A 39 10.48 5.01 15.23
N PHE A 40 10.17 4.04 14.37
CA PHE A 40 11.17 3.31 13.57
C PHE A 40 10.79 3.12 12.09
N VAL A 41 9.52 3.33 11.67
CA VAL A 41 9.18 3.30 10.23
C VAL A 41 9.20 4.71 9.64
N ASP A 42 9.47 4.81 8.34
CA ASP A 42 9.45 6.08 7.60
C ASP A 42 8.05 6.41 7.08
N VAL A 43 7.25 5.38 6.81
CA VAL A 43 5.92 5.50 6.21
C VAL A 43 4.91 4.67 7.00
N LEU A 44 3.76 5.26 7.27
CA LEU A 44 2.57 4.59 7.79
C LEU A 44 1.58 4.39 6.62
N GLN A 45 1.46 3.17 6.13
CA GLN A 45 0.51 2.82 5.07
C GLN A 45 -0.78 2.28 5.68
N LEU A 46 -1.87 3.00 5.47
CA LEU A 46 -3.20 2.64 5.96
C LEU A 46 -3.94 1.88 4.86
N HIS A 47 -4.42 0.68 5.17
CA HIS A 47 -5.04 -0.24 4.21
C HIS A 47 -6.37 -0.84 4.74
N GLY A 48 -7.01 -0.14 5.64
CA GLY A 48 -8.30 -0.51 6.21
C GLY A 48 -9.44 0.39 5.74
N SER A 49 -10.38 0.64 6.65
CA SER A 49 -11.55 1.47 6.43
C SER A 49 -11.38 2.91 6.93
N GLU A 50 -10.12 3.36 7.10
CA GLU A 50 -9.81 4.67 7.66
C GLU A 50 -10.45 5.80 6.85
N THR A 51 -11.18 6.67 7.55
CA THR A 51 -11.80 7.86 6.96
C THR A 51 -10.75 8.91 6.57
N PRO A 52 -11.05 9.86 5.65
CA PRO A 52 -10.14 10.96 5.33
C PRO A 52 -9.71 11.75 6.57
N ALA A 53 -10.61 11.96 7.52
CA ALA A 53 -10.29 12.64 8.79
C ALA A 53 -9.28 11.82 9.61
N ARG A 54 -9.46 10.50 9.70
CA ARG A 54 -8.52 9.62 10.39
C ARG A 54 -7.15 9.61 9.72
N ILE A 55 -7.10 9.56 8.39
CA ILE A 55 -5.84 9.60 7.64
C ILE A 55 -5.08 10.91 7.90
N ALA A 56 -5.79 12.05 7.87
CA ALA A 56 -5.21 13.37 8.17
C ALA A 56 -4.70 13.44 9.62
N GLU A 57 -5.43 12.85 10.56
CA GLU A 57 -5.04 12.79 11.98
C GLU A 57 -3.74 11.97 12.18
N VAL A 58 -3.56 10.86 11.48
CA VAL A 58 -2.36 10.00 11.57
C VAL A 58 -1.08 10.77 11.20
N ARG A 59 -1.17 11.81 10.35
CA ARG A 59 -0.02 12.66 9.98
C ARG A 59 0.63 13.36 11.18
N ARG A 60 -0.08 13.52 12.31
CA ARG A 60 0.48 14.08 13.55
C ARG A 60 1.67 13.29 14.10
N HIS A 61 1.82 12.01 13.73
CA HIS A 61 2.98 11.20 14.11
C HIS A 61 4.28 11.60 13.38
N GLY A 62 4.23 12.61 12.47
CA GLY A 62 5.41 13.15 11.80
C GLY A 62 6.01 12.22 10.75
N ARG A 63 5.25 11.23 10.30
CA ARG A 63 5.66 10.28 9.26
C ARG A 63 4.89 10.53 7.96
N GLU A 64 5.45 10.05 6.86
CA GLU A 64 4.73 9.99 5.60
C GLU A 64 3.54 9.03 5.75
N VAL A 65 2.34 9.45 5.33
CA VAL A 65 1.13 8.63 5.42
C VAL A 65 0.68 8.28 4.02
N TRP A 66 0.60 7.00 3.72
CA TRP A 66 0.05 6.48 2.47
C TRP A 66 -1.31 5.86 2.73
N ARG A 67 -2.21 5.98 1.79
CA ARG A 67 -3.47 5.25 1.79
C ARG A 67 -3.44 4.19 0.70
N ALA A 68 -3.68 2.93 1.04
CA ALA A 68 -3.94 1.87 0.09
C ALA A 68 -5.44 1.54 0.10
N THR A 69 -6.04 1.36 -1.08
CA THR A 69 -7.47 1.05 -1.19
C THR A 69 -7.75 0.17 -2.39
N GLY A 70 -8.66 -0.79 -2.21
CA GLY A 70 -9.09 -1.71 -3.25
C GLY A 70 -10.04 -1.03 -4.23
N VAL A 71 -9.75 -1.14 -5.53
CA VAL A 71 -10.56 -0.60 -6.62
C VAL A 71 -10.88 -1.68 -7.64
N ALA A 72 -12.04 -1.58 -8.27
CA ALA A 72 -12.48 -2.44 -9.36
C ALA A 72 -13.12 -1.64 -10.50
N THR A 73 -13.58 -0.42 -10.24
CA THR A 73 -14.30 0.44 -11.18
C THR A 73 -13.73 1.86 -11.20
N ARG A 74 -14.10 2.64 -12.25
CA ARG A 74 -13.77 4.07 -12.30
C ARG A 74 -14.39 4.85 -11.14
N ALA A 75 -15.54 4.45 -10.64
CA ALA A 75 -16.18 5.07 -9.48
C ALA A 75 -15.37 4.81 -8.21
N ASP A 76 -14.86 3.58 -8.00
CA ASP A 76 -13.96 3.28 -6.87
C ASP A 76 -12.70 4.15 -6.93
N ILE A 77 -12.11 4.30 -8.12
CA ILE A 77 -10.90 5.11 -8.32
C ILE A 77 -11.17 6.59 -7.99
N ALA A 78 -12.28 7.15 -8.48
CA ALA A 78 -12.66 8.53 -8.19
C ALA A 78 -12.87 8.76 -6.69
N ALA A 79 -13.60 7.88 -6.02
CA ALA A 79 -13.81 7.93 -4.57
C ALA A 79 -12.49 7.79 -3.78
N ALA A 80 -11.57 6.94 -4.25
CA ALA A 80 -10.25 6.79 -3.64
C ALA A 80 -9.43 8.07 -3.72
N VAL A 81 -9.45 8.76 -4.87
CA VAL A 81 -8.76 10.04 -5.06
C VAL A 81 -9.36 11.11 -4.14
N GLU A 82 -10.69 11.29 -4.18
CA GLU A 82 -11.39 12.27 -3.34
C GLU A 82 -11.08 12.09 -1.85
N ALA A 83 -11.14 10.85 -1.37
CA ALA A 83 -10.89 10.52 0.02
C ALA A 83 -9.41 10.63 0.44
N SER A 84 -8.48 10.71 -0.52
CA SER A 84 -7.03 10.77 -0.24
C SER A 84 -6.45 12.17 -0.41
N GLN A 85 -7.05 13.01 -1.26
CA GLN A 85 -6.56 14.37 -1.50
C GLN A 85 -6.57 15.20 -0.22
N GLY A 86 -5.42 15.81 0.07
CA GLY A 86 -5.24 16.60 1.31
C GLY A 86 -5.09 15.76 2.59
N ALA A 87 -5.54 14.52 2.60
CA ALA A 87 -5.43 13.62 3.76
C ALA A 87 -4.15 12.79 3.75
N ALA A 88 -3.85 12.10 2.64
CA ALA A 88 -2.67 11.25 2.49
C ALA A 88 -1.56 11.93 1.67
N HIS A 89 -0.31 11.49 1.87
CA HIS A 89 0.82 11.93 1.03
C HIS A 89 0.88 11.14 -0.28
N ARG A 90 0.39 9.89 -0.29
CA ARG A 90 0.35 9.00 -1.47
C ARG A 90 -0.88 8.11 -1.43
N LEU A 91 -1.47 7.87 -2.61
CA LEU A 91 -2.53 6.89 -2.82
C LEU A 91 -1.96 5.65 -3.51
N LEU A 92 -2.18 4.46 -2.95
CA LEU A 92 -1.95 3.17 -3.60
C LEU A 92 -3.27 2.58 -4.04
N LEU A 93 -3.39 2.27 -5.33
CA LEU A 93 -4.55 1.59 -5.90
C LEU A 93 -4.26 0.10 -5.97
N ASP A 94 -4.95 -0.68 -5.14
CA ASP A 94 -4.87 -2.14 -5.06
C ASP A 94 -6.08 -2.78 -5.77
N ALA A 95 -6.00 -4.06 -6.09
CA ALA A 95 -7.16 -4.80 -6.56
C ALA A 95 -8.16 -5.02 -5.41
N LYS A 96 -9.44 -4.74 -5.68
CA LYS A 96 -10.49 -4.92 -4.67
C LYS A 96 -10.59 -6.39 -4.26
N ALA A 97 -10.46 -6.64 -2.98
CA ALA A 97 -10.64 -7.97 -2.43
C ALA A 97 -12.11 -8.43 -2.63
N PRO A 98 -12.36 -9.72 -2.91
CA PRO A 98 -13.71 -10.26 -2.93
C PRO A 98 -14.39 -10.05 -1.58
N SER A 99 -15.72 -9.91 -1.59
CA SER A 99 -16.52 -9.83 -0.36
C SER A 99 -16.24 -11.06 0.53
N GLY A 100 -15.88 -10.80 1.79
CA GLY A 100 -15.54 -11.87 2.75
C GLY A 100 -14.09 -12.38 2.66
N ALA A 101 -13.23 -11.78 1.85
CA ALA A 101 -11.82 -12.13 1.83
C ALA A 101 -11.17 -11.81 3.21
N PRO A 102 -10.29 -12.69 3.73
CA PRO A 102 -9.67 -12.51 5.03
C PRO A 102 -8.61 -11.40 5.08
N LEU A 103 -8.19 -10.90 3.90
CA LEU A 103 -7.19 -9.85 3.75
C LEU A 103 -7.70 -8.75 2.82
N SER A 104 -7.44 -7.50 3.20
CA SER A 104 -7.78 -6.33 2.38
C SER A 104 -6.96 -6.24 1.09
N GLY A 105 -5.76 -6.83 1.06
CA GLY A 105 -4.86 -6.84 -0.09
C GLY A 105 -3.97 -8.08 -0.12
N GLY A 106 -3.07 -8.17 -1.12
CA GLY A 106 -2.13 -9.28 -1.25
C GLY A 106 -2.78 -10.61 -1.68
N ASN A 107 -3.97 -10.56 -2.26
CA ASN A 107 -4.72 -11.75 -2.73
C ASN A 107 -4.28 -12.24 -4.11
N GLY A 108 -3.27 -11.63 -4.74
CA GLY A 108 -2.82 -11.94 -6.09
C GLY A 108 -3.82 -11.58 -7.20
N LEU A 109 -4.86 -10.83 -6.85
CA LEU A 109 -5.88 -10.36 -7.79
C LEU A 109 -5.40 -9.11 -8.52
N ARG A 110 -5.90 -8.93 -9.73
CA ARG A 110 -5.68 -7.74 -10.57
C ARG A 110 -7.02 -7.12 -10.92
N PHE A 111 -7.06 -5.80 -11.03
CA PHE A 111 -8.15 -5.10 -11.69
C PHE A 111 -7.74 -4.69 -13.11
N ASP A 112 -8.69 -4.23 -13.90
CA ASP A 112 -8.42 -3.79 -15.27
C ASP A 112 -7.59 -2.49 -15.26
N TRP A 113 -6.31 -2.58 -15.58
CA TRP A 113 -5.37 -1.45 -15.62
C TRP A 113 -5.74 -0.40 -16.66
N GLN A 114 -6.53 -0.72 -17.66
CA GLN A 114 -7.00 0.25 -18.66
C GLN A 114 -7.91 1.33 -18.04
N LEU A 115 -8.47 1.05 -16.86
CA LEU A 115 -9.19 2.06 -16.08
C LEU A 115 -8.31 3.24 -15.67
N LEU A 116 -6.97 3.05 -15.63
CA LEU A 116 -5.97 4.04 -15.28
C LEU A 116 -5.28 4.68 -16.50
N GLY A 117 -5.74 4.43 -17.71
CA GLY A 117 -5.21 5.10 -18.90
C GLY A 117 -5.29 6.62 -18.74
N ASN A 118 -4.15 7.33 -18.86
CA ASN A 118 -4.02 8.78 -18.62
C ASN A 118 -4.41 9.22 -17.19
N PHE A 119 -4.30 8.34 -16.20
CA PHE A 119 -4.64 8.66 -14.81
C PHE A 119 -3.68 9.69 -14.22
N ASN A 120 -4.23 10.83 -13.81
CA ASN A 120 -3.51 11.89 -13.11
C ASN A 120 -4.36 12.39 -11.94
N PRO A 121 -4.17 11.85 -10.73
CA PRO A 121 -4.97 12.23 -9.57
C PRO A 121 -4.59 13.57 -8.93
N GLY A 122 -3.58 14.29 -9.45
CA GLY A 122 -3.09 15.53 -8.85
C GLY A 122 -2.38 15.32 -7.50
N MET A 123 -2.02 14.09 -7.17
CA MET A 123 -1.24 13.72 -5.98
C MET A 123 -0.30 12.55 -6.29
N ALA A 124 0.68 12.31 -5.42
CA ALA A 124 1.53 11.13 -5.55
C ALA A 124 0.69 9.85 -5.44
N TRP A 125 0.96 8.88 -6.32
CA TRP A 125 0.23 7.62 -6.34
C TRP A 125 1.12 6.43 -6.72
N GLY A 126 0.58 5.23 -6.60
CA GLY A 126 1.22 3.99 -7.02
C GLY A 126 0.19 2.91 -7.30
N LEU A 127 0.63 1.88 -8.02
CA LEU A 127 -0.16 0.72 -8.41
C LEU A 127 0.23 -0.49 -7.57
N ALA A 128 -0.76 -1.16 -7.03
CA ALA A 128 -0.66 -2.43 -6.31
C ALA A 128 -1.63 -3.47 -6.91
N GLY A 129 -1.65 -4.65 -6.33
CA GLY A 129 -2.60 -5.71 -6.69
C GLY A 129 -2.13 -6.62 -7.81
N GLY A 130 -1.71 -7.83 -7.44
CA GLY A 130 -1.34 -8.88 -8.37
C GLY A 130 -0.16 -8.58 -9.28
N ILE A 131 0.70 -7.66 -8.88
CA ILE A 131 1.95 -7.34 -9.60
C ILE A 131 2.99 -8.43 -9.32
N ASP A 132 3.67 -8.87 -10.35
CA ASP A 132 4.75 -9.85 -10.32
C ASP A 132 5.79 -9.57 -11.42
N ALA A 133 6.89 -10.32 -11.44
CA ALA A 133 7.95 -10.17 -12.44
C ALA A 133 7.47 -10.38 -13.89
N GLY A 134 6.44 -11.19 -14.11
CA GLY A 134 5.89 -11.48 -15.44
C GLY A 134 4.98 -10.40 -15.98
N ASN A 135 4.46 -9.49 -15.14
CA ASN A 135 3.46 -8.53 -15.56
C ASN A 135 3.78 -7.06 -15.23
N VAL A 136 4.79 -6.78 -14.39
CA VAL A 136 5.13 -5.41 -13.96
C VAL A 136 5.41 -4.47 -15.13
N GLY A 137 6.09 -4.94 -16.17
CA GLY A 137 6.35 -4.12 -17.38
C GLY A 137 5.07 -3.74 -18.11
N ALA A 138 4.13 -4.67 -18.26
CA ALA A 138 2.83 -4.42 -18.88
C ALA A 138 1.97 -3.48 -18.00
N ALA A 139 2.01 -3.64 -16.68
CA ALA A 139 1.33 -2.77 -15.74
C ALA A 139 1.80 -1.31 -15.86
N ILE A 140 3.12 -1.09 -15.87
CA ILE A 140 3.71 0.25 -16.01
C ILE A 140 3.37 0.84 -17.40
N ALA A 141 3.47 0.05 -18.46
CA ALA A 141 3.14 0.50 -19.82
C ALA A 141 1.68 0.94 -19.96
N ALA A 142 0.75 0.20 -19.30
CA ALA A 142 -0.68 0.49 -19.36
C ALA A 142 -1.09 1.71 -18.51
N THR A 143 -0.40 1.96 -17.39
CA THR A 143 -0.85 2.92 -16.38
C THR A 143 0.04 4.13 -16.23
N ALA A 144 1.29 4.07 -16.70
CA ALA A 144 2.36 5.03 -16.40
C ALA A 144 2.54 5.24 -14.87
N ALA A 145 2.29 4.21 -14.06
CA ALA A 145 2.41 4.29 -12.61
C ALA A 145 3.84 4.66 -12.19
N PRO A 146 4.02 5.74 -11.40
CA PRO A 146 5.35 6.17 -10.97
C PRO A 146 5.94 5.30 -9.84
N LEU A 147 5.13 4.44 -9.25
CA LEU A 147 5.50 3.49 -8.22
C LEU A 147 4.64 2.24 -8.36
N VAL A 148 5.25 1.07 -8.17
CA VAL A 148 4.55 -0.21 -8.05
C VAL A 148 4.80 -0.82 -6.68
N ASP A 149 3.76 -1.41 -6.11
CA ASP A 149 3.81 -2.18 -4.86
C ASP A 149 3.61 -3.67 -5.15
N VAL A 150 4.54 -4.50 -4.68
CA VAL A 150 4.53 -5.93 -4.93
C VAL A 150 4.56 -6.67 -3.60
N SER A 151 3.56 -7.52 -3.37
CA SER A 151 3.50 -8.35 -2.18
C SER A 151 3.60 -9.83 -2.52
N SER A 152 2.48 -10.47 -2.88
CA SER A 152 2.44 -11.91 -3.18
C SER A 152 3.24 -12.32 -4.42
N GLY A 153 3.41 -11.41 -5.38
CA GLY A 153 4.18 -11.68 -6.61
C GLY A 153 5.67 -11.99 -6.39
N VAL A 154 6.20 -11.66 -5.21
CA VAL A 154 7.57 -11.96 -4.79
C VAL A 154 7.62 -12.90 -3.59
N GLU A 155 6.58 -13.72 -3.38
CA GLU A 155 6.53 -14.75 -2.33
C GLU A 155 6.66 -16.16 -2.90
N ASP A 156 7.31 -17.05 -2.16
CA ASP A 156 7.31 -18.50 -2.42
C ASP A 156 6.14 -19.19 -1.70
N ALA A 157 5.73 -18.62 -0.56
CA ALA A 157 4.53 -19.00 0.17
C ALA A 157 4.00 -17.75 0.90
N PRO A 158 2.74 -17.69 1.34
CA PRO A 158 2.18 -16.53 2.01
C PRO A 158 3.02 -16.05 3.21
N GLY A 159 3.60 -14.85 3.10
CA GLY A 159 4.51 -14.27 4.09
C GLY A 159 5.98 -14.67 3.97
N VAL A 160 6.35 -15.50 3.00
CA VAL A 160 7.75 -15.92 2.75
C VAL A 160 8.24 -15.29 1.45
N LYS A 161 9.04 -14.24 1.56
CA LYS A 161 9.59 -13.53 0.41
C LYS A 161 10.72 -14.32 -0.25
N SER A 162 10.73 -14.33 -1.58
CA SER A 162 11.77 -14.94 -2.41
C SER A 162 12.76 -13.87 -2.85
N VAL A 163 14.03 -14.05 -2.51
CA VAL A 163 15.11 -13.16 -2.95
C VAL A 163 15.29 -13.20 -4.47
N GLU A 164 15.01 -14.36 -5.09
CA GLU A 164 15.13 -14.56 -6.54
C GLU A 164 14.04 -13.83 -7.34
N LYS A 165 12.89 -13.51 -6.69
CA LYS A 165 11.76 -12.82 -7.32
C LYS A 165 11.77 -11.31 -7.09
N ILE A 166 12.65 -10.81 -6.22
CA ILE A 166 12.85 -9.39 -5.94
C ILE A 166 13.90 -8.80 -6.87
#